data_988d585a36af6b71741c39ced420cb36
#
_entry.id   988d585a36af6b71741c39ced420cb36
#
_cell.length_a   1.000
_cell.length_b   1.000
_cell.length_c   1.000
_cell.angle_alpha   90.00
_cell.angle_beta   90.00
_cell.angle_gamma   90.00
#
_symmetry.space_group_name_H-M   'P 1'
#
loop_
_entity.id
_entity.type
_entity.pdbx_description
1 polymer ?
#
loop_
_entity_poly.entity_id
_entity_poly.type
_entity_poly.pdbx_seq_one_letter_code
_entity_poly.pdbx_strand_id
1 'polypeptide(L)'
;VTNFYNMLRKKLWNASPNEGHRLIQSLEQQYEVTVVTQNVDNLHECAGSTHVIHLHGELSKVCSSRDPYNPEYIETLTPEHSDVEPGTLAKDGSLLRPFIVFFEESVPMIAPAAHEVTSTDLLVVIGTSLNVYPAAGLLQYCRPGVPIYLIDPNPVNTNAFQHVKQLQMGASEGMKRLTELLNPASSKETKD
;
A
#
# COMPACT_ATOMS: atom_id res chain seq x y z
N VAL A 1 16.16 0.23 -17.66
CA VAL A 1 15.18 0.76 -16.69
C VAL A 1 13.87 1.01 -17.40
N THR A 2 13.76 1.95 -18.36
CA THR A 2 12.49 2.40 -19.00
C THR A 2 11.66 1.23 -19.56
N ASN A 3 12.25 0.37 -20.39
CA ASN A 3 11.55 -0.78 -20.99
C ASN A 3 11.03 -1.78 -19.95
N PHE A 4 11.75 -1.97 -18.85
CA PHE A 4 11.30 -2.81 -17.75
C PHE A 4 10.02 -2.26 -17.10
N TYR A 5 9.98 -0.95 -16.84
CA TYR A 5 8.80 -0.31 -16.27
C TYR A 5 7.63 -0.21 -17.24
N ASN A 6 7.87 -0.05 -18.54
CA ASN A 6 6.83 -0.16 -19.57
C ASN A 6 6.18 -1.55 -19.53
N MET A 7 6.99 -2.62 -19.43
CA MET A 7 6.47 -3.99 -19.32
C MET A 7 5.64 -4.17 -18.04
N LEU A 8 6.08 -3.63 -16.90
CA LEU A 8 5.33 -3.71 -15.64
C LEU A 8 4.00 -2.94 -15.73
N ARG A 9 3.97 -1.76 -16.37
CA ARG A 9 2.74 -0.99 -16.59
C ARG A 9 1.72 -1.76 -17.42
N LYS A 10 2.15 -2.48 -18.46
CA LYS A 10 1.25 -3.35 -19.24
C LYS A 10 0.59 -4.43 -18.38
N LYS A 11 1.32 -4.98 -17.41
CA LYS A 11 0.74 -5.91 -16.43
C LYS A 11 -0.21 -5.20 -15.47
N LEU A 12 0.13 -4.00 -15.02
CA LEU A 12 -0.72 -3.20 -14.15
C LEU A 12 -2.10 -2.95 -14.76
N TRP A 13 -2.14 -2.50 -16.03
CA TRP A 13 -3.40 -2.20 -16.73
C TRP A 13 -4.31 -3.42 -16.92
N ASN A 14 -3.77 -4.63 -16.85
CA ASN A 14 -4.51 -5.88 -16.93
C ASN A 14 -4.81 -6.50 -15.55
N ALA A 15 -4.33 -5.90 -14.46
CA ALA A 15 -4.59 -6.38 -13.11
C ALA A 15 -5.93 -5.87 -12.59
N SER A 16 -6.51 -6.63 -11.66
CA SER A 16 -7.76 -6.27 -10.99
C SER A 16 -7.64 -6.48 -9.49
N PRO A 17 -8.31 -5.66 -8.67
CA PRO A 17 -8.34 -5.85 -7.23
C PRO A 17 -8.87 -7.24 -6.87
N ASN A 18 -8.27 -7.86 -5.88
CA ASN A 18 -8.78 -9.09 -5.27
C ASN A 18 -9.80 -8.79 -4.14
N GLU A 19 -10.34 -9.83 -3.54
CA GLU A 19 -11.29 -9.69 -2.44
C GLU A 19 -10.68 -8.97 -1.22
N GLY A 20 -9.39 -9.17 -0.94
CA GLY A 20 -8.69 -8.45 0.14
C GLY A 20 -8.75 -6.94 -0.04
N HIS A 21 -8.47 -6.42 -1.24
CA HIS A 21 -8.58 -4.99 -1.55
C HIS A 21 -10.01 -4.47 -1.34
N ARG A 22 -11.03 -5.23 -1.80
CA ARG A 22 -12.44 -4.84 -1.65
C ARG A 22 -12.89 -4.84 -0.20
N LEU A 23 -12.44 -5.81 0.60
CA LEU A 23 -12.76 -5.89 2.02
C LEU A 23 -12.11 -4.74 2.81
N ILE A 24 -10.87 -4.36 2.47
CA ILE A 24 -10.23 -3.17 3.07
C ILE A 24 -11.07 -1.94 2.76
N GLN A 25 -11.45 -1.74 1.51
CA GLN A 25 -12.30 -0.61 1.12
C GLN A 25 -13.65 -0.62 1.84
N SER A 26 -14.28 -1.78 2.01
CA SER A 26 -15.58 -1.89 2.68
C SER A 26 -15.55 -1.43 4.14
N LEU A 27 -14.40 -1.46 4.80
CA LEU A 27 -14.25 -0.95 6.16
C LEU A 27 -14.46 0.57 6.25
N GLU A 28 -14.31 1.32 5.16
CA GLU A 28 -14.56 2.77 5.12
C GLU A 28 -16.03 3.13 5.40
N GLN A 29 -16.94 2.16 5.35
CA GLN A 29 -18.34 2.36 5.75
C GLN A 29 -18.51 2.57 7.26
N GLN A 30 -17.56 2.11 8.07
CA GLN A 30 -17.64 2.12 9.54
C GLN A 30 -16.42 2.75 10.22
N TYR A 31 -15.31 2.88 9.50
CA TYR A 31 -14.02 3.34 10.01
C TYR A 31 -13.42 4.40 9.08
N GLU A 32 -12.61 5.27 9.65
CA GLU A 32 -11.66 6.07 8.90
C GLU A 32 -10.46 5.18 8.59
N VAL A 33 -10.27 4.84 7.32
CA VAL A 33 -9.25 3.87 6.87
C VAL A 33 -8.17 4.59 6.08
N THR A 34 -6.93 4.47 6.53
CA THR A 34 -5.75 4.84 5.76
C THR A 34 -5.02 3.57 5.34
N VAL A 35 -4.78 3.40 4.05
CA VAL A 35 -3.96 2.33 3.49
C VAL A 35 -2.54 2.86 3.32
N VAL A 36 -1.56 2.21 3.95
CA VAL A 36 -0.14 2.47 3.71
C VAL A 36 0.43 1.27 2.97
N THR A 37 0.81 1.45 1.72
CA THR A 37 1.25 0.35 0.87
C THR A 37 2.69 0.49 0.41
N GLN A 38 3.41 -0.64 0.36
CA GLN A 38 4.72 -0.76 -0.27
C GLN A 38 4.60 -1.13 -1.75
N ASN A 39 3.40 -1.54 -2.19
CA ASN A 39 3.13 -1.85 -3.59
C ASN A 39 3.08 -0.58 -4.42
N VAL A 40 3.46 -0.71 -5.68
CA VAL A 40 3.50 0.41 -6.63
C VAL A 40 2.32 0.41 -7.61
N ASP A 41 1.42 -0.57 -7.48
CA ASP A 41 0.17 -0.64 -8.22
C ASP A 41 -0.89 0.30 -7.61
N ASN A 42 -2.01 0.48 -8.30
CA ASN A 42 -3.15 1.27 -7.88
C ASN A 42 -4.38 0.39 -7.55
N LEU A 43 -4.17 -0.84 -7.13
CA LEU A 43 -5.28 -1.79 -6.92
C LEU A 43 -6.16 -1.41 -5.72
N HIS A 44 -5.64 -0.71 -4.73
CA HIS A 44 -6.44 -0.15 -3.63
C HIS A 44 -7.40 0.92 -4.14
N GLU A 45 -6.93 1.84 -4.95
CA GLU A 45 -7.76 2.88 -5.58
C GLU A 45 -8.76 2.29 -6.56
N CYS A 46 -8.36 1.29 -7.34
CA CYS A 46 -9.26 0.54 -8.22
C CYS A 46 -10.35 -0.21 -7.45
N ALA A 47 -10.09 -0.62 -6.20
CA ALA A 47 -11.09 -1.19 -5.30
C ALA A 47 -12.00 -0.13 -4.68
N GLY A 48 -11.64 1.16 -4.76
CA GLY A 48 -12.39 2.30 -4.23
C GLY A 48 -11.87 2.86 -2.92
N SER A 49 -10.68 2.45 -2.43
CA SER A 49 -10.06 3.04 -1.25
C SER A 49 -9.79 4.53 -1.47
N THR A 50 -10.17 5.37 -0.52
CA THR A 50 -10.16 6.84 -0.68
C THR A 50 -8.90 7.50 -0.12
N HIS A 51 -8.20 6.85 0.81
CA HIS A 51 -6.97 7.37 1.40
C HIS A 51 -5.87 6.32 1.34
N VAL A 52 -4.97 6.45 0.36
CA VAL A 52 -3.86 5.52 0.11
C VAL A 52 -2.53 6.29 0.12
N ILE A 53 -1.58 5.82 0.91
CA ILE A 53 -0.21 6.33 0.98
C ILE A 53 0.73 5.32 0.33
N HIS A 54 1.31 5.67 -0.81
CA HIS A 54 2.29 4.86 -1.52
C HIS A 54 3.70 5.16 -1.03
N LEU A 55 4.31 4.24 -0.27
CA LEU A 55 5.66 4.42 0.28
C LEU A 55 6.72 4.43 -0.81
N HIS A 56 6.54 3.64 -1.85
CA HIS A 56 7.55 3.40 -2.89
C HIS A 56 7.18 4.02 -4.24
N GLY A 57 6.22 4.96 -4.27
CA GLY A 57 5.75 5.60 -5.48
C GLY A 57 4.67 4.79 -6.22
N GLU A 58 4.38 5.19 -7.44
CA GLU A 58 3.25 4.68 -8.23
C GLU A 58 3.69 4.39 -9.66
N LEU A 59 3.47 3.15 -10.08
CA LEU A 59 3.90 2.64 -11.40
C LEU A 59 3.17 3.35 -12.56
N SER A 60 1.95 3.84 -12.31
CA SER A 60 1.15 4.61 -13.26
C SER A 60 1.67 6.04 -13.50
N LYS A 61 2.69 6.48 -12.76
CA LYS A 61 3.23 7.84 -12.85
C LYS A 61 4.69 7.86 -13.30
N VAL A 62 5.07 8.99 -13.85
CA VAL A 62 6.45 9.34 -14.23
C VAL A 62 6.80 10.71 -13.67
N CYS A 63 8.09 10.98 -13.51
CA CYS A 63 8.57 12.23 -12.91
C CYS A 63 9.92 12.67 -13.48
N SER A 64 10.32 13.90 -13.13
CA SER A 64 11.67 14.41 -13.37
C SER A 64 12.72 13.58 -12.64
N SER A 65 13.85 13.31 -13.29
CA SER A 65 15.01 12.69 -12.62
C SER A 65 15.78 13.64 -11.72
N ARG A 66 15.59 14.97 -11.90
CA ARG A 66 16.26 15.99 -11.11
C ARG A 66 15.45 16.38 -9.87
N ASP A 67 14.13 16.49 -10.02
CA ASP A 67 13.21 16.90 -8.95
C ASP A 67 11.97 15.99 -8.95
N PRO A 68 12.13 14.73 -8.50
CA PRO A 68 11.12 13.69 -8.67
C PRO A 68 9.83 13.91 -7.87
N TYR A 69 9.87 14.75 -6.86
CA TYR A 69 8.72 14.97 -5.97
C TYR A 69 8.01 16.31 -6.21
N ASN A 70 8.46 17.08 -7.19
CA ASN A 70 7.76 18.31 -7.58
C ASN A 70 6.48 17.97 -8.35
N PRO A 71 5.30 18.37 -7.83
CA PRO A 71 4.03 18.03 -8.45
C PRO A 71 3.90 18.52 -9.92
N GLU A 72 4.59 19.59 -10.30
CA GLU A 72 4.57 20.11 -11.67
C GLU A 72 5.26 19.18 -12.68
N TYR A 73 6.14 18.30 -12.19
CA TYR A 73 6.93 17.37 -13.00
C TYR A 73 6.49 15.92 -12.85
N ILE A 74 5.38 15.68 -12.13
CA ILE A 74 4.76 14.36 -12.03
C ILE A 74 3.63 14.27 -13.04
N GLU A 75 3.63 13.23 -13.87
CA GLU A 75 2.62 12.99 -14.87
C GLU A 75 2.01 11.59 -14.67
N THR A 76 0.68 11.52 -14.74
CA THR A 76 -0.04 10.24 -14.70
C THR A 76 -0.21 9.72 -16.12
N LEU A 77 0.20 8.48 -16.34
CA LEU A 77 0.06 7.78 -17.60
C LEU A 77 -1.32 7.08 -17.64
N THR A 78 -1.82 6.86 -18.85
CA THR A 78 -3.04 6.09 -19.12
C THR A 78 -2.70 4.79 -19.85
N PRO A 79 -3.62 3.81 -19.91
CA PRO A 79 -3.39 2.58 -20.67
C PRO A 79 -3.01 2.82 -22.13
N GLU A 80 -3.59 3.86 -22.76
CA GLU A 80 -3.38 4.23 -24.16
C GLU A 80 -2.01 4.91 -24.38
N HIS A 81 -1.49 5.54 -23.32
CA HIS A 81 -0.24 6.31 -23.34
C HIS A 81 0.68 5.87 -22.20
N SER A 82 0.93 4.57 -22.11
CA SER A 82 1.68 3.98 -20.98
C SER A 82 3.16 3.76 -21.27
N ASP A 83 3.56 3.70 -22.53
CA ASP A 83 4.94 3.45 -22.92
C ASP A 83 5.72 4.77 -22.98
N VAL A 84 6.85 4.78 -22.31
CA VAL A 84 7.80 5.90 -22.30
C VAL A 84 8.99 5.50 -23.17
N GLU A 85 9.38 6.36 -24.12
CA GLU A 85 10.57 6.14 -24.93
C GLU A 85 11.84 6.44 -24.11
N PRO A 86 12.90 5.61 -24.21
CA PRO A 86 14.18 5.92 -23.59
C PRO A 86 14.73 7.27 -24.05
N GLY A 87 15.12 8.12 -23.10
CA GLY A 87 15.62 9.47 -23.39
C GLY A 87 14.56 10.55 -23.43
N THR A 88 13.28 10.23 -23.19
CA THR A 88 12.21 11.24 -23.03
C THR A 88 12.57 12.20 -21.90
N LEU A 89 12.31 13.49 -22.12
CA LEU A 89 12.57 14.55 -21.15
C LEU A 89 11.30 14.92 -20.39
N ALA A 90 11.48 15.22 -19.11
CA ALA A 90 10.47 15.84 -18.27
C ALA A 90 10.34 17.35 -18.59
N LYS A 91 9.34 18.02 -18.03
CA LYS A 91 9.06 19.46 -18.26
C LYS A 91 10.22 20.38 -17.86
N ASP A 92 11.06 19.94 -16.94
CA ASP A 92 12.26 20.68 -16.49
C ASP A 92 13.50 20.43 -17.37
N GLY A 93 13.36 19.67 -18.45
CA GLY A 93 14.43 19.30 -19.37
C GLY A 93 15.36 18.20 -18.87
N SER A 94 15.11 17.61 -17.71
CA SER A 94 15.83 16.42 -17.23
C SER A 94 15.23 15.13 -17.82
N LEU A 95 15.88 13.99 -17.62
CA LEU A 95 15.32 12.73 -18.07
C LEU A 95 14.02 12.40 -17.32
N LEU A 96 13.03 11.92 -18.05
CA LEU A 96 11.82 11.36 -17.49
C LEU A 96 12.13 9.97 -16.90
N ARG A 97 11.66 9.72 -15.67
CA ARG A 97 11.82 8.43 -14.99
C ARG A 97 10.49 7.94 -14.41
N PRO A 98 10.34 6.63 -14.13
CA PRO A 98 9.22 6.13 -13.34
C PRO A 98 9.16 6.82 -11.97
N PHE A 99 7.96 7.16 -11.51
CA PHE A 99 7.73 7.71 -10.17
C PHE A 99 7.78 6.59 -9.12
N ILE A 100 8.97 6.01 -8.97
CA ILE A 100 9.26 4.88 -8.08
C ILE A 100 10.46 5.26 -7.20
N VAL A 101 10.41 4.92 -5.92
CA VAL A 101 11.55 4.99 -5.02
C VAL A 101 12.48 3.82 -5.32
N PHE A 102 13.68 4.09 -5.83
CA PHE A 102 14.68 3.05 -6.08
C PHE A 102 15.43 2.68 -4.79
N PHE A 103 16.12 1.54 -4.85
CA PHE A 103 17.00 1.14 -3.75
C PHE A 103 18.01 2.25 -3.44
N GLU A 104 18.27 2.45 -2.14
CA GLU A 104 19.15 3.51 -1.62
C GLU A 104 18.61 4.95 -1.70
N GLU A 105 17.46 5.16 -2.34
CA GLU A 105 16.77 6.45 -2.28
C GLU A 105 15.99 6.60 -0.95
N SER A 106 15.84 7.83 -0.50
CA SER A 106 14.98 8.13 0.65
C SER A 106 13.52 7.85 0.33
N VAL A 107 12.76 7.43 1.35
CA VAL A 107 11.32 7.17 1.25
C VAL A 107 10.55 8.33 1.88
N PRO A 108 10.16 9.36 1.11
CA PRO A 108 9.61 10.60 1.68
C PRO A 108 8.25 10.38 2.34
N MET A 109 7.49 9.37 1.90
CA MET A 109 6.16 9.07 2.45
C MET A 109 6.19 8.33 3.79
N ILE A 110 7.38 8.00 4.32
CA ILE A 110 7.50 7.39 5.65
C ILE A 110 7.01 8.33 6.77
N ALA A 111 7.28 9.63 6.68
CA ALA A 111 6.86 10.58 7.71
C ALA A 111 5.33 10.77 7.74
N PRO A 112 4.62 10.99 6.62
CA PRO A 112 3.16 10.95 6.58
C PRO A 112 2.59 9.63 7.11
N ALA A 113 3.13 8.48 6.68
CA ALA A 113 2.68 7.17 7.14
C ALA A 113 2.86 6.97 8.65
N ALA A 114 3.99 7.40 9.20
CA ALA A 114 4.25 7.36 10.65
C ALA A 114 3.23 8.23 11.42
N HIS A 115 2.87 9.39 10.88
CA HIS A 115 1.84 10.25 11.48
C HIS A 115 0.49 9.51 11.58
N GLU A 116 0.04 8.86 10.52
CA GLU A 116 -1.17 8.05 10.52
C GLU A 116 -1.11 6.94 11.59
N VAL A 117 0.02 6.24 11.69
CA VAL A 117 0.19 5.17 12.69
C VAL A 117 0.12 5.71 14.12
N THR A 118 0.62 6.92 14.39
CA THR A 118 0.54 7.51 15.75
C THR A 118 -0.88 7.81 16.21
N SER A 119 -1.81 8.05 15.30
CA SER A 119 -3.21 8.40 15.61
C SER A 119 -4.16 7.22 15.51
N THR A 120 -3.73 6.07 15.00
CA THR A 120 -4.62 4.92 14.76
C THR A 120 -5.14 4.29 16.06
N ASP A 121 -6.36 3.77 16.01
CA ASP A 121 -6.99 3.00 17.10
C ASP A 121 -6.96 1.49 16.83
N LEU A 122 -6.65 1.10 15.62
CA LEU A 122 -6.49 -0.28 15.16
C LEU A 122 -5.44 -0.31 14.05
N LEU A 123 -4.44 -1.16 14.16
CA LEU A 123 -3.43 -1.37 13.12
C LEU A 123 -3.59 -2.76 12.50
N VAL A 124 -3.61 -2.81 11.18
CA VAL A 124 -3.64 -4.07 10.42
C VAL A 124 -2.44 -4.13 9.51
N VAL A 125 -1.67 -5.20 9.61
CA VAL A 125 -0.47 -5.45 8.80
C VAL A 125 -0.73 -6.65 7.90
N ILE A 126 -0.56 -6.50 6.59
CA ILE A 126 -0.94 -7.54 5.61
C ILE A 126 0.22 -7.84 4.66
N GLY A 127 0.57 -9.12 4.53
CA GLY A 127 1.47 -9.62 3.50
C GLY A 127 2.90 -9.09 3.60
N THR A 128 3.39 -8.87 4.82
CA THR A 128 4.78 -8.46 5.04
C THR A 128 5.42 -9.25 6.17
N SER A 129 6.64 -9.69 5.93
CA SER A 129 7.47 -10.36 6.96
C SER A 129 8.01 -9.42 8.03
N LEU A 130 7.71 -8.12 7.94
CA LEU A 130 8.27 -7.05 8.81
C LEU A 130 9.81 -6.94 8.75
N ASN A 131 10.42 -7.43 7.67
CA ASN A 131 11.88 -7.39 7.50
C ASN A 131 12.34 -6.27 6.56
N VAL A 132 11.43 -5.59 5.85
CA VAL A 132 11.76 -4.55 4.88
C VAL A 132 11.69 -3.17 5.54
N TYR A 133 12.85 -2.59 5.79
CA TYR A 133 12.96 -1.20 6.28
C TYR A 133 12.93 -0.22 5.10
N PRO A 134 12.39 1.02 5.31
CA PRO A 134 11.93 1.58 6.58
C PRO A 134 10.48 1.22 6.96
N ALA A 135 9.70 0.54 6.11
CA ALA A 135 8.28 0.24 6.37
C ALA A 135 8.05 -0.59 7.65
N ALA A 136 8.94 -1.57 7.92
CA ALA A 136 8.87 -2.36 9.15
C ALA A 136 8.99 -1.49 10.43
N GLY A 137 9.67 -0.34 10.34
CA GLY A 137 9.80 0.61 11.44
C GLY A 137 8.52 1.35 11.79
N LEU A 138 7.50 1.35 10.92
CA LEU A 138 6.23 2.05 11.16
C LEU A 138 5.50 1.53 12.40
N LEU A 139 5.61 0.23 12.70
CA LEU A 139 4.96 -0.35 13.87
C LEU A 139 5.44 0.28 15.19
N GLN A 140 6.65 0.80 15.24
CA GLN A 140 7.23 1.44 16.43
C GLN A 140 6.50 2.74 16.80
N TYR A 141 5.78 3.36 15.86
CA TYR A 141 5.00 4.56 16.09
C TYR A 141 3.59 4.26 16.63
N CYS A 142 3.19 2.98 16.67
CA CYS A 142 1.89 2.58 17.20
C CYS A 142 1.85 2.82 18.73
N ARG A 143 0.78 3.45 19.19
CA ARG A 143 0.61 3.75 20.62
C ARG A 143 0.47 2.46 21.43
N PRO A 144 1.00 2.42 22.67
CA PRO A 144 0.80 1.28 23.55
C PRO A 144 -0.69 0.96 23.75
N GLY A 145 -1.04 -0.32 23.71
CA GLY A 145 -2.41 -0.79 23.90
C GLY A 145 -3.29 -0.81 22.65
N VAL A 146 -2.86 -0.22 21.53
CA VAL A 146 -3.57 -0.34 20.26
C VAL A 146 -3.50 -1.79 19.77
N PRO A 147 -4.63 -2.45 19.43
CA PRO A 147 -4.61 -3.79 18.89
C PRO A 147 -3.96 -3.81 17.50
N ILE A 148 -3.09 -4.78 17.29
CA ILE A 148 -2.41 -5.01 16.00
C ILE A 148 -2.83 -6.38 15.49
N TYR A 149 -3.37 -6.43 14.28
CA TYR A 149 -3.61 -7.67 13.54
C TYR A 149 -2.57 -7.82 12.45
N LEU A 150 -1.96 -9.00 12.37
CA LEU A 150 -0.99 -9.34 11.34
C LEU A 150 -1.54 -10.49 10.50
N ILE A 151 -1.73 -10.26 9.21
CA ILE A 151 -2.24 -11.22 8.24
C ILE A 151 -1.12 -11.60 7.29
N ASP A 152 -0.62 -12.82 7.43
CA ASP A 152 0.41 -13.38 6.56
C ASP A 152 0.28 -14.91 6.56
N PRO A 153 0.41 -15.60 5.42
CA PRO A 153 0.35 -17.06 5.37
C PRO A 153 1.51 -17.75 6.11
N ASN A 154 2.62 -17.04 6.28
CA ASN A 154 3.78 -17.53 7.00
C ASN A 154 3.80 -17.02 8.45
N PRO A 155 4.35 -17.79 9.40
CA PRO A 155 4.55 -17.29 10.74
C PRO A 155 5.56 -16.13 10.75
N VAL A 156 5.20 -15.03 11.40
CA VAL A 156 6.05 -13.83 11.55
C VAL A 156 6.45 -13.69 13.01
N ASN A 157 7.73 -13.41 13.27
CA ASN A 157 8.20 -13.15 14.62
C ASN A 157 7.71 -11.77 15.09
N THR A 158 6.78 -11.77 16.04
CA THR A 158 6.18 -10.57 16.62
C THR A 158 6.66 -10.26 18.03
N ASN A 159 7.72 -10.89 18.51
CA ASN A 159 8.21 -10.77 19.90
C ASN A 159 8.60 -9.34 20.30
N ALA A 160 8.91 -8.49 19.33
CA ALA A 160 9.22 -7.08 19.55
C ALA A 160 7.97 -6.21 19.79
N PHE A 161 6.76 -6.72 19.54
CA PHE A 161 5.52 -5.98 19.62
C PHE A 161 4.52 -6.64 20.55
N GLN A 162 3.91 -5.84 21.42
CA GLN A 162 2.87 -6.31 22.33
C GLN A 162 1.50 -6.29 21.63
N HIS A 163 0.62 -7.20 22.07
CA HIS A 163 -0.78 -7.25 21.60
C HIS A 163 -0.99 -7.52 20.10
N VAL A 164 -0.04 -8.21 19.44
CA VAL A 164 -0.20 -8.63 18.05
C VAL A 164 -1.00 -9.92 17.99
N LYS A 165 -2.10 -9.89 17.21
CA LYS A 165 -2.89 -11.09 16.87
C LYS A 165 -2.55 -11.49 15.44
N GLN A 166 -1.90 -12.64 15.29
CA GLN A 166 -1.57 -13.16 13.97
C GLN A 166 -2.70 -14.01 13.40
N LEU A 167 -3.13 -13.69 12.19
CA LEU A 167 -4.00 -14.49 11.35
C LEU A 167 -3.13 -15.14 10.26
N GLN A 168 -2.75 -16.39 10.45
CA GLN A 168 -1.84 -17.11 9.55
C GLN A 168 -2.58 -17.61 8.31
N MET A 169 -2.89 -16.71 7.41
CA MET A 169 -3.66 -16.95 6.18
C MET A 169 -3.37 -15.89 5.13
N GLY A 170 -3.79 -16.11 3.88
CA GLY A 170 -3.66 -15.14 2.80
C GLY A 170 -4.47 -13.87 3.04
N ALA A 171 -4.16 -12.79 2.32
CA ALA A 171 -4.76 -11.47 2.52
C ALA A 171 -6.29 -11.48 2.41
N SER A 172 -6.86 -12.11 1.39
CA SER A 172 -8.32 -12.16 1.19
C SER A 172 -9.05 -12.92 2.31
N GLU A 173 -8.55 -14.08 2.69
CA GLU A 173 -9.11 -14.89 3.77
C GLU A 173 -8.91 -14.20 5.14
N GLY A 174 -7.73 -13.64 5.37
CA GLY A 174 -7.40 -12.90 6.59
C GLY A 174 -8.26 -11.66 6.77
N MET A 175 -8.51 -10.90 5.71
CA MET A 175 -9.41 -9.74 5.77
C MET A 175 -10.85 -10.15 6.02
N LYS A 176 -11.35 -11.26 5.43
CA LYS A 176 -12.65 -11.80 5.73
C LYS A 176 -12.76 -12.17 7.21
N ARG A 177 -11.77 -12.88 7.74
CA ARG A 177 -11.73 -13.21 9.17
C ARG A 177 -11.66 -11.99 10.07
N LEU A 178 -10.90 -10.98 9.70
CA LEU A 178 -10.81 -9.72 10.43
C LEU A 178 -12.17 -9.00 10.48
N THR A 179 -12.87 -8.88 9.36
CA THR A 179 -14.20 -8.24 9.32
C THR A 179 -15.21 -8.93 10.21
N GLU A 180 -15.17 -10.27 10.30
CA GLU A 180 -16.00 -11.05 11.24
C GLU A 180 -15.64 -10.73 12.71
N LEU A 181 -14.36 -10.59 13.02
CA LEU A 181 -13.90 -10.26 14.38
C LEU A 181 -14.28 -8.84 14.81
N LEU A 182 -14.29 -7.91 13.87
CA LEU A 182 -14.66 -6.50 14.11
C LEU A 182 -16.18 -6.33 14.21
N ASN A 183 -16.97 -7.19 13.55
CA ASN A 183 -18.44 -7.16 13.52
C ASN A 183 -19.06 -8.47 14.05
N PRO A 184 -18.91 -8.79 15.34
CA PRO A 184 -19.38 -10.07 15.88
C PRO A 184 -20.90 -10.26 15.84
N ALA A 185 -21.69 -9.21 15.58
CA ALA A 185 -23.15 -9.29 15.47
C ALA A 185 -23.63 -9.87 14.14
N SER A 186 -22.86 -9.72 13.06
CA SER A 186 -23.23 -10.21 11.72
C SER A 186 -23.07 -11.73 11.56
N SER A 187 -22.33 -12.38 12.43
CA SER A 187 -22.04 -13.82 12.37
C SER A 187 -23.16 -14.70 12.95
N LYS A 188 -24.23 -14.13 13.48
CA LYS A 188 -25.35 -14.88 14.11
C LYS A 188 -26.57 -15.07 13.20
N GLU A 189 -26.64 -14.43 12.04
CA GLU A 189 -27.83 -14.49 11.16
C GLU A 189 -27.78 -15.57 10.06
N THR A 190 -26.76 -16.42 10.03
CA THR A 190 -26.65 -17.49 9.02
C THR A 190 -26.78 -18.90 9.63
N LYS A 191 -27.67 -19.06 10.62
CA LYS A 191 -28.09 -20.36 11.12
C LYS A 191 -29.60 -20.33 11.35
N ASP A 192 -30.35 -20.41 10.28
CA ASP A 192 -31.69 -20.98 10.22
C ASP A 192 -31.94 -21.58 8.83
#